data_e815a6b95401e7de10ea379dcc96c74f
#
_entry.id   e815a6b95401e7de10ea379dcc96c74f
#
_cell.length_a   1.000
_cell.length_b   1.000
_cell.length_c   1.000
_cell.angle_alpha   90.00
_cell.angle_beta   90.00
_cell.angle_gamma   90.00
#
_symmetry.space_group_name_H-M   'P 1'
#
loop_
_entity.id
_entity.type
_entity.pdbx_description
1 polymer ?
#
loop_
_entity_poly.entity_id
_entity_poly.type
_entity_poly.pdbx_seq_one_letter_code
_entity_poly.pdbx_strand_id
1 'polypeptide(L)'
;KNITHILHFPAFEFYIPDRIMQTVQQERGMDMKQIFVSSTLLWNAGLEEMFQRVYDNGFDGIELWAQQFFARGYDTQEYLRLQALYPLRTCVHSCSWDLNLASMNQGIREMSIKQVEASMRLAAELEAMELTVHPGHMTLPGRREESMKLLQDSLEQIGRLSDRIGVDVSLEIMEKIPKE
;
A
#
# COMPACT_ATOMS: atom_id res chain seq x y z
N LYS A 1 -15.57 8.03 10.34
CA LYS A 1 -14.44 7.80 9.39
C LYS A 1 -13.35 7.15 10.21
N ASN A 2 -13.12 5.86 10.00
CA ASN A 2 -12.02 5.16 10.67
C ASN A 2 -10.72 5.65 10.06
N ILE A 3 -9.81 6.17 10.89
CA ILE A 3 -8.46 6.55 10.45
C ILE A 3 -7.60 5.31 10.57
N THR A 4 -7.13 4.79 9.45
CA THR A 4 -6.17 3.68 9.41
C THR A 4 -4.77 4.28 9.54
N HIS A 5 -4.01 3.83 10.52
CA HIS A 5 -2.59 4.17 10.65
C HIS A 5 -1.74 3.06 10.06
N ILE A 6 -0.92 3.39 9.08
CA ILE A 6 0.04 2.48 8.47
C ILE A 6 1.43 2.83 9.00
N LEU A 7 2.11 1.85 9.56
CA LEU A 7 3.45 2.03 10.10
C LEU A 7 4.49 1.66 9.04
N HIS A 8 5.31 2.63 8.66
CA HIS A 8 6.47 2.46 7.79
C HIS A 8 7.75 2.69 8.59
N PHE A 9 8.67 1.74 8.58
CA PHE A 9 9.98 1.85 9.22
C PHE A 9 11.10 1.48 8.22
N PRO A 10 12.30 2.08 8.32
CA PRO A 10 13.44 1.65 7.51
C PRO A 10 13.82 0.19 7.84
N ALA A 11 14.14 -0.57 6.80
CA ALA A 11 14.36 -2.01 6.81
C ALA A 11 15.66 -2.41 7.53
N PHE A 12 15.64 -2.50 8.87
CA PHE A 12 16.64 -3.26 9.64
C PHE A 12 15.99 -3.84 10.89
N GLU A 13 15.99 -5.17 11.02
CA GLU A 13 15.52 -6.00 12.12
C GLU A 13 14.13 -5.63 12.68
N PHE A 14 13.17 -6.56 12.54
CA PHE A 14 11.80 -6.43 13.05
C PHE A 14 11.80 -6.40 14.58
N TYR A 15 12.24 -5.28 15.12
CA TYR A 15 12.05 -4.89 16.50
C TYR A 15 11.12 -3.68 16.52
N ILE A 16 9.88 -3.89 16.92
CA ILE A 16 8.99 -2.76 17.18
C ILE A 16 9.39 -2.23 18.58
N PRO A 17 9.96 -1.01 18.68
CA PRO A 17 10.33 -0.45 19.96
C PRO A 17 9.13 -0.43 20.93
N ASP A 18 9.34 -0.79 22.19
CA ASP A 18 8.30 -0.80 23.23
C ASP A 18 7.51 0.51 23.29
N ARG A 19 8.16 1.62 22.95
CA ARG A 19 7.54 2.95 22.90
C ARG A 19 6.44 3.03 21.81
N ILE A 20 6.64 2.36 20.68
CA ILE A 20 5.63 2.30 19.61
C ILE A 20 4.49 1.39 20.03
N MET A 21 4.80 0.23 20.62
CA MET A 21 3.79 -0.67 21.16
C MET A 21 2.95 0.01 22.25
N GLN A 22 3.58 0.81 23.13
CA GLN A 22 2.87 1.60 24.14
C GLN A 22 1.96 2.66 23.51
N THR A 23 2.41 3.34 22.45
CA THR A 23 1.60 4.31 21.70
C THR A 23 0.41 3.62 21.02
N VAL A 24 0.63 2.48 20.38
CA VAL A 24 -0.42 1.63 19.78
C VAL A 24 -1.46 1.21 20.83
N GLN A 25 -1.01 0.75 22.00
CA GLN A 25 -1.90 0.36 23.09
C GLN A 25 -2.65 1.55 23.71
N GLN A 26 -2.03 2.70 23.80
CA GLN A 26 -2.63 3.93 24.34
C GLN A 26 -3.66 4.52 23.38
N GLU A 27 -3.44 4.46 22.07
CA GLU A 27 -4.40 4.90 21.06
C GLU A 27 -5.62 3.97 20.94
N ARG A 28 -5.47 2.66 21.22
CA ARG A 28 -6.59 1.71 21.32
C ARG A 28 -7.62 2.05 22.39
N GLY A 29 -7.23 2.81 23.41
CA GLY A 29 -8.12 3.22 24.51
C GLY A 29 -9.02 4.42 24.22
N MET A 30 -8.79 5.15 23.09
CA MET A 30 -9.45 6.44 22.84
C MET A 30 -10.40 6.49 21.64
N ASP A 31 -10.23 5.63 20.66
CA ASP A 31 -11.15 5.46 19.53
C ASP A 31 -10.75 4.19 18.79
N MET A 32 -11.71 3.48 18.15
CA MET A 32 -11.44 2.20 17.47
C MET A 32 -10.59 2.39 16.20
N LYS A 33 -9.36 2.84 16.36
CA LYS A 33 -8.39 2.97 15.26
C LYS A 33 -7.79 1.62 14.96
N GLN A 34 -7.81 1.23 13.70
CA GLN A 34 -7.15 0.03 13.21
C GLN A 34 -5.72 0.34 12.83
N ILE A 35 -4.80 -0.57 13.17
CA ILE A 35 -3.38 -0.40 12.90
C ILE A 35 -2.91 -1.55 12.03
N PHE A 36 -2.41 -1.18 10.85
CA PHE A 36 -1.88 -2.11 9.85
C PHE A 36 -0.36 -2.03 9.82
N VAL A 37 0.27 -3.17 9.56
CA VAL A 37 1.72 -3.27 9.39
C VAL A 37 2.02 -3.33 7.90
N SER A 38 2.91 -2.45 7.42
CA SER A 38 3.39 -2.53 6.06
C SER A 38 4.25 -3.78 5.87
N SER A 39 3.92 -4.59 4.87
CA SER A 39 4.61 -5.84 4.56
C SER A 39 6.08 -5.64 4.17
N THR A 40 6.45 -4.41 3.78
CA THR A 40 7.86 -4.06 3.48
C THR A 40 8.79 -4.25 4.67
N LEU A 41 8.27 -4.13 5.90
CA LEU A 41 9.02 -4.41 7.13
C LEU A 41 9.40 -5.90 7.25
N LEU A 42 8.65 -6.75 6.59
CA LEU A 42 8.80 -8.19 6.57
C LEU A 42 9.17 -8.70 5.17
N TRP A 43 9.97 -7.91 4.43
CA TRP A 43 10.27 -8.18 3.01
C TRP A 43 10.78 -9.59 2.75
N ASN A 44 11.63 -10.11 3.65
CA ASN A 44 12.25 -11.43 3.49
C ASN A 44 11.45 -12.58 4.13
N ALA A 45 10.38 -12.29 4.86
CA ALA A 45 9.54 -13.30 5.49
C ALA A 45 8.73 -14.09 4.45
N GLY A 46 8.42 -15.35 4.75
CA GLY A 46 7.37 -16.08 4.04
C GLY A 46 5.98 -15.58 4.46
N LEU A 47 4.94 -15.96 3.70
CA LEU A 47 3.57 -15.53 4.00
C LEU A 47 3.14 -15.93 5.41
N GLU A 48 3.33 -17.20 5.79
CA GLU A 48 2.93 -17.69 7.12
C GLU A 48 3.65 -16.95 8.25
N GLU A 49 4.96 -16.72 8.12
CA GLU A 49 5.74 -15.96 9.09
C GLU A 49 5.23 -14.51 9.19
N MET A 50 4.88 -13.89 8.07
CA MET A 50 4.33 -12.53 8.03
C MET A 50 3.00 -12.46 8.80
N PHE A 51 2.07 -13.35 8.50
CA PHE A 51 0.77 -13.41 9.18
C PHE A 51 0.93 -13.66 10.67
N GLN A 52 1.74 -14.65 11.06
CA GLN A 52 1.98 -14.98 12.46
C GLN A 52 2.56 -13.79 13.22
N ARG A 53 3.61 -13.14 12.70
CA ARG A 53 4.25 -12.00 13.36
C ARG A 53 3.28 -10.84 13.55
N VAL A 54 2.49 -10.49 12.54
CA VAL A 54 1.51 -9.41 12.62
C VAL A 54 0.44 -9.73 13.66
N TYR A 55 -0.08 -10.95 13.66
CA TYR A 55 -1.09 -11.42 14.59
C TYR A 55 -0.59 -11.47 16.04
N ASP A 56 0.59 -12.08 16.28
CA ASP A 56 1.16 -12.25 17.62
C ASP A 56 1.50 -10.90 18.28
N ASN A 57 1.81 -9.87 17.47
CA ASN A 57 2.03 -8.52 17.96
C ASN A 57 0.73 -7.69 18.09
N GLY A 58 -0.42 -8.29 17.84
CA GLY A 58 -1.73 -7.70 18.11
C GLY A 58 -2.11 -6.58 17.14
N PHE A 59 -1.61 -6.57 15.93
CA PHE A 59 -2.05 -5.64 14.88
C PHE A 59 -3.37 -6.09 14.25
N ASP A 60 -4.07 -5.17 13.59
CA ASP A 60 -5.40 -5.41 13.03
C ASP A 60 -5.34 -5.89 11.58
N GLY A 61 -4.20 -5.70 10.91
CA GLY A 61 -4.06 -6.11 9.52
C GLY A 61 -2.69 -5.87 8.91
N ILE A 62 -2.62 -6.21 7.63
CA ILE A 62 -1.43 -6.09 6.79
C ILE A 62 -1.72 -5.09 5.67
N GLU A 63 -0.86 -4.10 5.49
CA GLU A 63 -0.76 -3.38 4.24
C GLU A 63 0.20 -4.17 3.34
N LEU A 64 -0.36 -4.97 2.46
CA LEU A 64 0.41 -5.79 1.54
C LEU A 64 0.90 -4.97 0.35
N TRP A 65 2.20 -4.89 0.16
CA TRP A 65 2.79 -4.28 -1.03
C TRP A 65 2.71 -5.23 -2.23
N ALA A 66 1.98 -4.83 -3.26
CA ALA A 66 1.87 -5.61 -4.50
C ALA A 66 3.25 -5.88 -5.13
N GLN A 67 4.18 -4.91 -5.03
CA GLN A 67 5.57 -5.07 -5.46
C GLN A 67 6.25 -6.25 -4.78
N GLN A 68 6.07 -6.41 -3.46
CA GLN A 68 6.62 -7.53 -2.69
C GLN A 68 5.92 -8.84 -3.07
N PHE A 69 4.59 -8.82 -3.17
CA PHE A 69 3.80 -9.99 -3.53
C PHE A 69 4.29 -10.61 -4.85
N PHE A 70 4.43 -9.79 -5.89
CA PHE A 70 4.90 -10.24 -7.20
C PHE A 70 6.38 -10.63 -7.19
N ALA A 71 7.26 -9.85 -6.56
CA ALA A 71 8.69 -10.13 -6.50
C ALA A 71 9.02 -11.41 -5.71
N ARG A 72 8.22 -11.71 -4.68
CA ARG A 72 8.40 -12.91 -3.87
C ARG A 72 7.67 -14.13 -4.45
N GLY A 73 6.84 -13.95 -5.48
CA GLY A 73 6.05 -15.02 -6.07
C GLY A 73 5.06 -15.63 -5.07
N TYR A 74 4.45 -14.81 -4.22
CA TYR A 74 3.45 -15.28 -3.27
C TYR A 74 2.21 -15.78 -4.01
N ASP A 75 1.54 -16.77 -3.43
CA ASP A 75 0.35 -17.39 -3.98
C ASP A 75 -0.93 -16.81 -3.34
N THR A 76 -1.92 -16.45 -4.15
CA THR A 76 -3.18 -15.85 -3.68
C THR A 76 -4.00 -16.82 -2.85
N GLN A 77 -4.01 -18.11 -3.18
CA GLN A 77 -4.77 -19.10 -2.43
C GLN A 77 -4.16 -19.34 -1.05
N GLU A 78 -2.82 -19.36 -0.99
CA GLU A 78 -2.10 -19.47 0.29
C GLU A 78 -2.33 -18.23 1.14
N TYR A 79 -2.32 -17.03 0.56
CA TYR A 79 -2.64 -15.80 1.27
C TYR A 79 -4.05 -15.85 1.88
N LEU A 80 -5.06 -16.21 1.09
CA LEU A 80 -6.45 -16.34 1.56
C LEU A 80 -6.61 -17.42 2.64
N ARG A 81 -5.90 -18.54 2.51
CA ARG A 81 -5.85 -19.58 3.55
C ARG A 81 -5.34 -19.03 4.88
N LEU A 82 -4.26 -18.25 4.83
CA LEU A 82 -3.67 -17.63 6.02
C LEU A 82 -4.59 -16.54 6.60
N GLN A 83 -5.22 -15.74 5.75
CA GLN A 83 -6.19 -14.73 6.18
C GLN A 83 -7.40 -15.36 6.89
N ALA A 84 -7.82 -16.54 6.49
CA ALA A 84 -8.87 -17.30 7.20
C ALA A 84 -8.38 -17.88 8.54
N LEU A 85 -7.10 -18.20 8.66
CA LEU A 85 -6.49 -18.73 9.88
C LEU A 85 -6.19 -17.61 10.90
N TYR A 86 -5.64 -16.52 10.42
CA TYR A 86 -5.31 -15.33 11.21
C TYR A 86 -6.33 -14.23 10.88
N PRO A 87 -7.21 -13.79 11.80
CA PRO A 87 -8.26 -12.82 11.51
C PRO A 87 -7.68 -11.40 11.30
N LEU A 88 -6.79 -11.26 10.33
CA LEU A 88 -6.16 -10.02 9.93
C LEU A 88 -6.84 -9.45 8.67
N ARG A 89 -7.04 -8.15 8.66
CA ARG A 89 -7.56 -7.43 7.49
C ARG A 89 -6.43 -7.10 6.52
N THR A 90 -6.75 -6.91 5.25
CA THR A 90 -5.78 -6.57 4.21
C THR A 90 -6.15 -5.24 3.55
N CYS A 91 -5.18 -4.33 3.46
CA CYS A 91 -5.12 -3.27 2.47
C CYS A 91 -4.01 -3.60 1.49
N VAL A 92 -4.10 -3.18 0.23
CA VAL A 92 -3.02 -3.37 -0.73
C VAL A 92 -2.39 -2.04 -1.07
N HIS A 93 -1.07 -1.96 -1.01
CA HIS A 93 -0.30 -0.86 -1.56
C HIS A 93 0.09 -1.20 -3.01
N SER A 94 -0.22 -0.34 -3.96
CA SER A 94 0.09 -0.59 -5.38
C SER A 94 1.60 -0.65 -5.63
N CYS A 95 2.01 -1.30 -6.71
CA CYS A 95 3.37 -1.11 -7.22
C CYS A 95 3.63 0.39 -7.41
N SER A 96 4.78 0.86 -6.92
CA SER A 96 5.15 2.28 -6.94
C SER A 96 6.61 2.54 -7.33
N TRP A 97 7.49 1.53 -7.24
CA TRP A 97 8.90 1.71 -7.55
C TRP A 97 9.12 2.00 -9.03
N ASP A 98 9.86 3.06 -9.33
CA ASP A 98 10.17 3.55 -10.67
C ASP A 98 8.94 3.89 -11.53
N LEU A 99 7.77 4.04 -10.89
CA LEU A 99 6.51 4.40 -11.54
C LEU A 99 6.17 5.87 -11.30
N ASN A 100 5.48 6.48 -12.27
CA ASN A 100 5.11 7.88 -12.17
C ASN A 100 3.85 8.19 -12.98
N LEU A 101 2.71 8.31 -12.31
CA LEU A 101 1.42 8.66 -12.92
C LEU A 101 1.38 10.09 -13.48
N ALA A 102 2.28 10.96 -13.02
CA ALA A 102 2.42 12.34 -13.48
C ALA A 102 3.53 12.51 -14.53
N SER A 103 4.13 11.41 -15.03
CA SER A 103 5.26 11.45 -15.94
C SER A 103 4.89 12.13 -17.26
N MET A 104 5.77 13.02 -17.74
CA MET A 104 5.69 13.59 -19.08
C MET A 104 6.02 12.56 -20.17
N ASN A 105 6.74 11.49 -19.83
CA ASN A 105 6.95 10.36 -20.74
C ASN A 105 5.70 9.47 -20.76
N GLN A 106 5.02 9.43 -21.89
CA GLN A 106 3.79 8.66 -22.08
C GLN A 106 3.98 7.17 -21.76
N GLY A 107 5.07 6.56 -22.22
CA GLY A 107 5.34 5.13 -21.99
C GLY A 107 5.49 4.78 -20.50
N ILE A 108 6.16 5.65 -19.73
CA ILE A 108 6.26 5.47 -18.26
C ILE A 108 4.88 5.61 -17.63
N ARG A 109 4.10 6.60 -18.02
CA ARG A 109 2.77 6.84 -17.49
C ARG A 109 1.81 5.68 -17.77
N GLU A 110 1.79 5.18 -19.02
CA GLU A 110 0.99 4.02 -19.40
C GLU A 110 1.39 2.76 -18.65
N MET A 111 2.71 2.52 -18.48
CA MET A 111 3.18 1.39 -17.68
C MET A 111 2.79 1.53 -16.21
N SER A 112 2.87 2.74 -15.65
CA SER A 112 2.44 3.01 -14.27
C SER A 112 0.96 2.67 -14.07
N ILE A 113 0.09 3.07 -15.00
CA ILE A 113 -1.35 2.73 -14.95
C ILE A 113 -1.56 1.21 -15.02
N LYS A 114 -0.83 0.50 -15.89
CA LYS A 114 -0.90 -0.97 -15.99
C LYS A 114 -0.47 -1.67 -14.69
N GLN A 115 0.56 -1.16 -14.04
CA GLN A 115 1.03 -1.73 -12.76
C GLN A 115 0.03 -1.46 -11.63
N VAL A 116 -0.61 -0.29 -11.62
CA VAL A 116 -1.73 -0.01 -10.69
C VAL A 116 -2.91 -0.93 -10.97
N GLU A 117 -3.27 -1.17 -12.25
CA GLU A 117 -4.33 -2.12 -12.61
C GLU A 117 -4.00 -3.56 -12.12
N ALA A 118 -2.77 -4.02 -12.30
CA ALA A 118 -2.35 -5.33 -11.82
C ALA A 118 -2.46 -5.43 -10.28
N SER A 119 -2.05 -4.37 -9.57
CA SER A 119 -2.18 -4.28 -8.11
C SER A 119 -3.65 -4.25 -7.67
N MET A 120 -4.53 -3.59 -8.43
CA MET A 120 -5.97 -3.53 -8.16
C MET A 120 -6.64 -4.90 -8.34
N ARG A 121 -6.22 -5.66 -9.36
CA ARG A 121 -6.71 -7.04 -9.56
C ARG A 121 -6.27 -7.94 -8.41
N LEU A 122 -5.02 -7.81 -7.96
CA LEU A 122 -4.55 -8.49 -6.76
C LEU A 122 -5.39 -8.10 -5.53
N ALA A 123 -5.67 -6.81 -5.33
CA ALA A 123 -6.50 -6.36 -4.22
C ALA A 123 -7.91 -6.98 -4.25
N ALA A 124 -8.52 -7.08 -5.45
CA ALA A 124 -9.80 -7.75 -5.63
C ALA A 124 -9.72 -9.25 -5.31
N GLU A 125 -8.69 -9.95 -5.79
CA GLU A 125 -8.48 -11.38 -5.53
C GLU A 125 -8.28 -11.69 -4.05
N LEU A 126 -7.64 -10.77 -3.30
CA LEU A 126 -7.39 -10.91 -1.87
C LEU A 126 -8.52 -10.34 -0.99
N GLU A 127 -9.61 -9.89 -1.59
CA GLU A 127 -10.73 -9.24 -0.88
C GLU A 127 -10.25 -8.09 0.02
N ALA A 128 -9.26 -7.34 -0.46
CA ALA A 128 -8.67 -6.22 0.28
C ALA A 128 -9.67 -5.07 0.45
N MET A 129 -9.51 -4.32 1.53
CA MET A 129 -10.39 -3.21 1.86
C MET A 129 -10.27 -2.06 0.87
N GLU A 130 -9.06 -1.78 0.42
CA GLU A 130 -8.73 -0.68 -0.50
C GLU A 130 -7.36 -0.90 -1.14
N LEU A 131 -7.09 -0.11 -2.19
CA LEU A 131 -5.78 -0.01 -2.85
C LEU A 131 -5.20 1.39 -2.62
N THR A 132 -4.02 1.48 -2.00
CA THR A 132 -3.26 2.73 -1.88
C THR A 132 -2.41 2.95 -3.12
N VAL A 133 -2.45 4.18 -3.68
CA VAL A 133 -1.74 4.55 -4.91
C VAL A 133 -0.93 5.83 -4.69
N HIS A 134 0.33 5.85 -5.16
CA HIS A 134 1.14 7.06 -5.20
C HIS A 134 0.80 7.95 -6.40
N PRO A 135 0.74 9.29 -6.22
CA PRO A 135 0.48 10.21 -7.33
C PRO A 135 1.63 10.31 -8.34
N GLY A 136 2.83 9.86 -7.95
CA GLY A 136 4.05 10.12 -8.69
C GLY A 136 4.67 11.48 -8.36
N HIS A 137 5.52 11.98 -9.24
CA HIS A 137 6.28 13.20 -9.00
C HIS A 137 6.46 14.03 -10.27
N MET A 138 6.71 15.33 -10.08
CA MET A 138 7.03 16.23 -11.18
C MET A 138 8.43 15.94 -11.74
N THR A 139 8.50 15.56 -13.02
CA THR A 139 9.76 15.20 -13.69
C THR A 139 10.63 16.41 -14.01
N LEU A 140 10.02 17.51 -14.47
CA LEU A 140 10.73 18.72 -14.89
C LEU A 140 10.33 19.93 -14.05
N PRO A 141 11.30 20.67 -13.49
CA PRO A 141 11.04 21.93 -12.80
C PRO A 141 10.28 22.91 -13.69
N GLY A 142 9.34 23.65 -13.13
CA GLY A 142 8.55 24.66 -13.85
C GLY A 142 7.39 24.13 -14.71
N ARG A 143 7.19 22.80 -14.78
CA ARG A 143 6.10 22.16 -15.57
C ARG A 143 4.98 21.59 -14.69
N ARG A 144 4.72 22.26 -13.55
CA ARG A 144 3.75 21.77 -12.56
C ARG A 144 2.34 21.57 -13.15
N GLU A 145 1.84 22.58 -13.87
CA GLU A 145 0.47 22.53 -14.41
C GLU A 145 0.29 21.36 -15.38
N GLU A 146 1.28 21.13 -16.25
CA GLU A 146 1.27 20.04 -17.19
C GLU A 146 1.34 18.68 -16.47
N SER A 147 2.25 18.53 -15.48
CA SER A 147 2.32 17.30 -14.67
C SER A 147 1.03 17.04 -13.90
N MET A 148 0.39 18.07 -13.35
CA MET A 148 -0.89 17.95 -12.65
C MET A 148 -2.02 17.50 -13.57
N LYS A 149 -2.06 18.02 -14.81
CA LYS A 149 -3.03 17.57 -15.82
C LYS A 149 -2.83 16.12 -16.19
N LEU A 150 -1.58 15.70 -16.42
CA LEU A 150 -1.25 14.31 -16.72
C LEU A 150 -1.59 13.36 -15.57
N LEU A 151 -1.37 13.80 -14.32
CA LEU A 151 -1.81 13.07 -13.15
C LEU A 151 -3.33 12.93 -13.11
N GLN A 152 -4.06 14.03 -13.33
CA GLN A 152 -5.52 14.00 -13.37
C GLN A 152 -6.02 12.98 -14.41
N ASP A 153 -5.50 13.03 -15.64
CA ASP A 153 -5.86 12.10 -16.73
C ASP A 153 -5.58 10.64 -16.33
N SER A 154 -4.49 10.39 -15.61
CA SER A 154 -4.13 9.05 -15.09
C SER A 154 -5.10 8.59 -13.99
N LEU A 155 -5.41 9.48 -13.04
CA LEU A 155 -6.35 9.17 -11.95
C LEU A 155 -7.77 8.93 -12.46
N GLU A 156 -8.22 9.64 -13.49
CA GLU A 156 -9.51 9.36 -14.13
C GLU A 156 -9.55 7.97 -14.78
N GLN A 157 -8.43 7.50 -15.37
CA GLN A 157 -8.35 6.15 -15.89
C GLN A 157 -8.37 5.11 -14.77
N ILE A 158 -7.63 5.36 -13.68
CA ILE A 158 -7.61 4.49 -12.49
C ILE A 158 -9.00 4.45 -11.84
N GLY A 159 -9.72 5.57 -11.74
CA GLY A 159 -11.09 5.61 -11.24
C GLY A 159 -12.04 4.73 -12.06
N ARG A 160 -11.96 4.80 -13.38
CA ARG A 160 -12.75 3.90 -14.25
C ARG A 160 -12.38 2.42 -14.11
N LEU A 161 -11.12 2.11 -13.77
CA LEU A 161 -10.69 0.75 -13.45
C LEU A 161 -11.26 0.31 -12.09
N SER A 162 -11.18 1.17 -11.09
CA SER A 162 -11.75 0.97 -9.75
C SER A 162 -13.24 0.61 -9.84
N ASP A 163 -14.04 1.41 -10.56
CA ASP A 163 -15.48 1.15 -10.76
C ASP A 163 -15.75 -0.22 -11.42
N ARG A 164 -14.90 -0.64 -12.37
CA ARG A 164 -15.08 -1.92 -13.09
C ARG A 164 -14.63 -3.13 -12.29
N ILE A 165 -13.58 -2.98 -11.49
CA ILE A 165 -12.98 -4.07 -10.71
C ILE A 165 -13.66 -4.19 -9.34
N GLY A 166 -14.23 -3.09 -8.83
CA GLY A 166 -14.93 -3.05 -7.54
C GLY A 166 -13.97 -2.92 -6.35
N VAL A 167 -12.85 -2.21 -6.51
CA VAL A 167 -11.88 -1.94 -5.43
C VAL A 167 -11.75 -0.45 -5.22
N ASP A 168 -11.96 0.00 -3.99
CA ASP A 168 -11.76 1.40 -3.61
C ASP A 168 -10.29 1.80 -3.71
N VAL A 169 -10.03 3.02 -4.16
CA VAL A 169 -8.67 3.56 -4.33
C VAL A 169 -8.47 4.77 -3.44
N SER A 170 -7.40 4.71 -2.64
CA SER A 170 -6.91 5.83 -1.82
C SER A 170 -5.64 6.42 -2.43
N LEU A 171 -5.60 7.75 -2.57
CA LEU A 171 -4.40 8.45 -3.03
C LEU A 171 -3.55 8.86 -1.82
N GLU A 172 -2.31 8.39 -1.77
CA GLU A 172 -1.39 8.74 -0.70
C GLU A 172 -0.88 10.17 -0.86
N ILE A 173 -0.94 10.95 0.24
CA ILE A 173 -0.35 12.29 0.28
C ILE A 173 1.13 12.15 0.61
N MET A 174 1.97 12.36 -0.41
CA MET A 174 3.43 12.26 -0.27
C MET A 174 3.99 13.37 0.59
N GLU A 175 4.90 13.02 1.50
CA GLU A 175 5.62 13.99 2.33
C GLU A 175 6.50 14.90 1.48
N LYS A 176 6.64 16.16 1.93
CA LYS A 176 7.67 17.06 1.40
C LYS A 176 9.02 16.60 1.94
N ILE A 177 9.85 16.00 1.11
CA ILE A 177 11.25 15.75 1.47
C ILE A 177 11.93 17.12 1.62
N PRO A 178 12.48 17.46 2.81
CA PRO A 178 13.26 18.68 2.97
C PRO A 178 14.40 18.66 1.93
N LYS A 179 14.59 19.76 1.24
CA LYS A 179 15.81 19.92 0.43
C LYS A 179 16.96 20.05 1.40
N GLU A 180 17.89 19.09 1.38
CA GLU A 180 19.20 19.21 2.02
C GLU A 180 19.98 20.39 1.44
#